data_14b6c266e5a409b21ac9afed32fc44dd
#
_entry.id   14b6c266e5a409b21ac9afed32fc44dd
#
_cell.length_a   1.000
_cell.length_b   1.000
_cell.length_c   1.000
_cell.angle_alpha   90.00
_cell.angle_beta   90.00
_cell.angle_gamma   90.00
#
_symmetry.space_group_name_H-M   'P 1'
#
loop_
_entity.id
_entity.type
_entity.pdbx_description
1 polymer ?
#
loop_
_entity_poly.entity_id
_entity_poly.type
_entity_poly.pdbx_seq_one_letter_code
_entity_poly.pdbx_strand_id
1 'polypeptide(L)'
;MINEEKENISFDPEILRQKYLQERDKRVRADGNDQYVEVKGDFSYFVEDPYVTESISREPNTSTYHTIVIGGGFGGVLSGARLREQGINDFKIIEKGGDFGGTWY
;
A
#
# COMPACT_ATOMS: atom_id res chain seq x y z
N MET A 1 -15.30 -10.98 35.55
CA MET A 1 -16.19 -11.73 34.62
C MET A 1 -16.62 -10.74 33.56
N ILE A 2 -16.02 -10.85 32.39
CA ILE A 2 -16.38 -10.04 31.20
C ILE A 2 -17.59 -10.74 30.63
N ASN A 3 -18.74 -10.06 30.68
CA ASN A 3 -19.97 -10.51 30.08
C ASN A 3 -19.79 -10.36 28.55
N GLU A 4 -19.52 -11.45 27.85
CA GLU A 4 -19.62 -11.48 26.39
C GLU A 4 -21.10 -11.41 26.02
N GLU A 5 -21.61 -10.20 25.81
CA GLU A 5 -22.84 -10.02 25.06
C GLU A 5 -22.59 -10.57 23.65
N LYS A 6 -23.10 -11.78 23.40
CA LYS A 6 -23.18 -12.32 22.05
C LYS A 6 -24.08 -11.35 21.26
N GLU A 7 -23.45 -10.49 20.44
CA GLU A 7 -24.18 -9.69 19.46
C GLU A 7 -25.11 -10.63 18.69
N ASN A 8 -26.38 -10.30 18.68
CA ASN A 8 -27.40 -11.09 18.00
C ASN A 8 -27.21 -10.86 16.48
N ILE A 9 -26.35 -11.67 15.88
CA ILE A 9 -26.02 -11.60 14.45
C ILE A 9 -27.27 -11.99 13.68
N SER A 10 -27.87 -11.03 12.97
CA SER A 10 -29.12 -11.19 12.23
C SER A 10 -28.99 -11.95 10.90
N PHE A 11 -27.83 -12.50 10.60
CA PHE A 11 -27.56 -13.25 9.38
C PHE A 11 -26.92 -14.61 9.68
N ASP A 12 -27.08 -15.56 8.76
CA ASP A 12 -26.40 -16.86 8.79
C ASP A 12 -24.98 -16.70 8.20
N PRO A 13 -23.92 -16.89 9.02
CA PRO A 13 -22.56 -16.76 8.57
C PRO A 13 -22.17 -17.74 7.43
N GLU A 14 -22.78 -18.94 7.42
CA GLU A 14 -22.47 -19.92 6.39
C GLU A 14 -23.09 -19.55 5.04
N ILE A 15 -24.32 -19.04 5.05
CA ILE A 15 -24.97 -18.52 3.84
C ILE A 15 -24.17 -17.34 3.28
N LEU A 16 -23.72 -16.44 4.14
CA LEU A 16 -22.89 -15.29 3.72
C LEU A 16 -21.55 -15.75 3.15
N ARG A 17 -20.90 -16.72 3.77
CA ARG A 17 -19.65 -17.32 3.27
C ARG A 17 -19.82 -17.92 1.88
N GLN A 18 -20.90 -18.68 1.65
CA GLN A 18 -21.20 -19.24 0.35
C GLN A 18 -21.41 -18.15 -0.71
N LYS A 19 -22.08 -17.07 -0.36
CA LYS A 19 -22.25 -15.90 -1.23
C LYS A 19 -20.91 -15.27 -1.59
N TYR A 20 -20.00 -15.09 -0.62
CA TYR A 20 -18.66 -14.58 -0.89
C TYR A 20 -17.85 -15.46 -1.82
N LEU A 21 -17.92 -16.78 -1.65
CA LEU A 21 -17.25 -17.74 -2.54
C LEU A 21 -17.79 -17.63 -3.97
N GLN A 22 -19.10 -17.59 -4.14
CA GLN A 22 -19.73 -17.42 -5.45
C GLN A 22 -19.32 -16.09 -6.13
N GLU A 23 -19.28 -15.00 -5.37
CA GLU A 23 -18.86 -13.69 -5.90
C GLU A 23 -17.37 -13.65 -6.24
N ARG A 24 -16.54 -14.32 -5.45
CA ARG A 24 -15.12 -14.51 -5.76
C ARG A 24 -14.95 -15.26 -7.09
N ASP A 25 -15.64 -16.39 -7.25
CA ASP A 25 -15.47 -17.27 -8.39
C ASP A 25 -15.89 -16.60 -9.71
N LYS A 26 -16.82 -15.63 -9.67
CA LYS A 26 -17.14 -14.77 -10.83
C LYS A 26 -15.98 -13.87 -11.27
N ARG A 27 -15.04 -13.55 -10.37
CA ARG A 27 -13.94 -12.63 -10.61
C ARG A 27 -12.59 -13.32 -10.81
N VAL A 28 -12.50 -14.61 -10.45
CA VAL A 28 -11.29 -15.40 -10.67
C VAL A 28 -11.13 -15.65 -12.16
N ARG A 29 -10.01 -15.20 -12.72
CA ARG A 29 -9.65 -15.44 -14.11
C ARG A 29 -8.86 -16.73 -14.23
N ALA A 30 -9.06 -17.45 -15.35
CA ALA A 30 -8.34 -18.69 -15.64
C ALA A 30 -6.84 -18.45 -15.90
N ASP A 31 -6.48 -17.26 -16.38
CA ASP A 31 -5.10 -16.83 -16.66
C ASP A 31 -4.33 -16.39 -15.40
N GLY A 32 -4.98 -16.33 -14.23
CA GLY A 32 -4.32 -16.02 -12.96
C GLY A 32 -3.44 -14.78 -13.02
N ASN A 33 -2.16 -14.93 -12.70
CA ASN A 33 -1.19 -13.84 -12.71
C ASN A 33 -0.79 -13.38 -14.12
N ASP A 34 -1.02 -14.16 -15.16
CA ASP A 34 -0.71 -13.78 -16.55
C ASP A 34 -1.59 -12.62 -17.04
N GLN A 35 -2.66 -12.29 -16.30
CA GLN A 35 -3.46 -11.08 -16.54
C GLN A 35 -2.69 -9.77 -16.31
N TYR A 36 -1.62 -9.79 -15.51
CA TYR A 36 -0.84 -8.61 -15.21
C TYR A 36 0.27 -8.43 -16.25
N VAL A 37 0.32 -7.26 -16.84
CA VAL A 37 1.33 -6.89 -17.83
C VAL A 37 2.48 -6.18 -17.11
N GLU A 38 3.71 -6.66 -17.31
CA GLU A 38 4.88 -5.96 -16.80
C GLU A 38 5.08 -4.62 -17.50
N VAL A 39 5.52 -3.62 -16.74
CA VAL A 39 5.81 -2.28 -17.24
C VAL A 39 7.16 -2.28 -17.97
N LYS A 40 7.16 -2.81 -19.20
CA LYS A 40 8.33 -2.89 -20.09
C LYS A 40 7.89 -2.78 -21.56
N GLY A 41 8.86 -2.63 -22.46
CA GLY A 41 8.58 -2.45 -23.90
C GLY A 41 7.73 -1.20 -24.14
N ASP A 42 6.59 -1.34 -24.79
CA ASP A 42 5.66 -0.25 -25.13
C ASP A 42 5.09 0.47 -23.88
N PHE A 43 5.14 -0.18 -22.71
CA PHE A 43 4.68 0.39 -21.45
C PHE A 43 5.82 0.95 -20.57
N SER A 44 7.05 0.95 -21.06
CA SER A 44 8.23 1.37 -20.27
C SER A 44 8.14 2.80 -19.76
N TYR A 45 7.43 3.69 -20.47
CA TYR A 45 7.23 5.08 -20.07
C TYR A 45 6.51 5.24 -18.72
N PHE A 46 5.76 4.25 -18.27
CA PHE A 46 5.14 4.26 -16.93
C PHE A 46 6.11 4.04 -15.77
N VAL A 47 7.36 3.68 -16.06
CA VAL A 47 8.42 3.55 -15.04
C VAL A 47 8.96 4.92 -14.63
N GLU A 48 8.92 5.87 -15.56
CA GLU A 48 9.44 7.22 -15.37
C GLU A 48 8.40 8.11 -14.72
N ASP A 49 8.87 9.03 -13.88
CA ASP A 49 8.02 10.04 -13.28
C ASP A 49 7.87 11.22 -14.26
N PRO A 50 6.66 11.50 -14.77
CA PRO A 50 6.47 12.56 -15.76
C PRO A 50 6.62 13.98 -15.17
N TYR A 51 6.62 14.12 -13.85
CA TYR A 51 6.74 15.40 -13.16
C TYR A 51 8.18 15.72 -12.76
N VAL A 52 9.09 14.77 -12.90
CA VAL A 52 10.53 14.97 -12.65
C VAL A 52 11.23 15.27 -13.97
N THR A 53 11.65 16.52 -14.16
CA THR A 53 12.34 16.96 -15.38
C THR A 53 13.84 16.64 -15.35
N GLU A 54 14.42 16.50 -14.17
CA GLU A 54 15.83 16.18 -13.99
C GLU A 54 16.00 14.95 -13.10
N SER A 55 16.86 14.03 -13.53
CA SER A 55 17.15 12.83 -12.73
C SER A 55 17.76 13.21 -11.38
N ILE A 56 17.15 12.75 -10.30
CA ILE A 56 17.66 12.93 -8.95
C ILE A 56 18.86 11.99 -8.77
N SER A 57 20.06 12.56 -8.77
CA SER A 57 21.30 11.83 -8.47
C SER A 57 21.80 12.24 -7.08
N ARG A 58 22.01 11.27 -6.20
CA ARG A 58 22.56 11.49 -4.87
C ARG A 58 23.35 10.27 -4.41
N GLU A 59 24.29 10.50 -3.53
CA GLU A 59 25.00 9.40 -2.88
C GLU A 59 24.04 8.53 -2.06
N PRO A 60 24.30 7.20 -1.99
CA PRO A 60 23.53 6.31 -1.13
C PRO A 60 23.55 6.77 0.32
N ASN A 61 22.37 6.81 0.93
CA ASN A 61 22.26 7.07 2.36
C ASN A 61 22.50 5.78 3.14
N THR A 62 23.61 5.72 3.85
CA THR A 62 24.04 4.56 4.66
C THR A 62 23.74 4.74 6.16
N SER A 63 22.99 5.77 6.54
CA SER A 63 22.60 6.02 7.92
C SER A 63 21.66 4.92 8.45
N THR A 64 21.77 4.64 9.74
CA THR A 64 20.85 3.74 10.44
C THR A 64 19.66 4.52 10.98
N TYR A 65 18.48 3.98 10.85
CA TYR A 65 17.24 4.54 11.39
C TYR A 65 16.50 3.48 12.20
N HIS A 66 15.80 3.91 13.25
CA HIS A 66 14.95 3.03 14.03
C HIS A 66 13.80 2.44 13.17
N THR A 67 13.23 3.26 12.30
CA THR A 67 12.11 2.87 11.45
C THR A 67 12.29 3.41 10.04
N ILE A 68 12.01 2.58 9.05
CA ILE A 68 11.91 3.00 7.64
C ILE A 68 10.49 2.71 7.15
N VAL A 69 9.86 3.73 6.57
CA VAL A 69 8.54 3.64 5.93
C VAL A 69 8.77 3.71 4.42
N ILE A 70 8.30 2.72 3.69
CA ILE A 70 8.42 2.66 2.23
C ILE A 70 7.12 3.15 1.60
N GLY A 71 7.23 4.18 0.78
CA GLY A 71 6.13 4.86 0.11
C GLY A 71 5.71 6.14 0.82
N GLY A 72 5.64 7.23 0.06
CA GLY A 72 5.28 8.58 0.52
C GLY A 72 3.85 8.99 0.23
N GLY A 73 2.94 8.03 -0.05
CA GLY A 73 1.52 8.28 -0.17
C GLY A 73 0.86 8.51 1.20
N PHE A 74 -0.47 8.57 1.25
CA PHE A 74 -1.21 8.82 2.49
C PHE A 74 -0.81 7.89 3.63
N GLY A 75 -0.64 6.60 3.35
CA GLY A 75 -0.23 5.62 4.35
C GLY A 75 1.13 5.94 4.97
N GLY A 76 2.12 6.30 4.14
CA GLY A 76 3.46 6.65 4.61
C GLY A 76 3.49 7.94 5.41
N VAL A 77 2.84 9.00 4.92
CA VAL A 77 2.76 10.30 5.62
C VAL A 77 2.02 10.14 6.95
N LEU A 78 0.88 9.42 6.96
CA LEU A 78 0.13 9.17 8.18
C LEU A 78 0.93 8.33 9.19
N SER A 79 1.66 7.32 8.71
CA SER A 79 2.55 6.51 9.56
C SER A 79 3.63 7.38 10.21
N GLY A 80 4.25 8.30 9.46
CA GLY A 80 5.21 9.24 9.99
C GLY A 80 4.62 10.17 11.05
N ALA A 81 3.40 10.67 10.83
CA ALA A 81 2.69 11.48 11.80
C ALA A 81 2.44 10.71 13.11
N ARG A 82 1.97 9.47 13.00
CA ARG A 82 1.72 8.60 14.17
C ARG A 82 2.98 8.22 14.92
N LEU A 83 4.08 7.95 14.22
CA LEU A 83 5.38 7.73 14.86
C LEU A 83 5.80 8.95 15.70
N ARG A 84 5.66 10.15 15.15
CA ARG A 84 5.97 11.39 15.89
C ARG A 84 5.09 11.60 17.10
N GLU A 85 3.79 11.36 17.00
CA GLU A 85 2.85 11.44 18.12
C GLU A 85 3.23 10.48 19.27
N GLN A 86 3.84 9.34 18.92
CA GLN A 86 4.36 8.37 19.89
C GLN A 86 5.79 8.69 20.38
N GLY A 87 6.35 9.83 20.00
CA GLY A 87 7.70 10.24 20.40
C GLY A 87 8.83 9.57 19.61
N ILE A 88 8.51 8.79 18.57
CA ILE A 88 9.50 8.16 17.70
C ILE A 88 9.87 9.16 16.61
N ASN A 89 11.05 9.77 16.73
CA ASN A 89 11.54 10.77 15.78
C ASN A 89 12.63 10.25 14.84
N ASP A 90 13.24 9.11 15.18
CA ASP A 90 14.28 8.47 14.38
C ASP A 90 13.66 7.55 13.33
N PHE A 91 13.06 8.15 12.32
CA PHE A 91 12.51 7.43 11.17
C PHE A 91 12.78 8.17 9.86
N LYS A 92 12.70 7.44 8.76
CA LYS A 92 12.79 7.94 7.39
C LYS A 92 11.64 7.41 6.55
N ILE A 93 11.00 8.27 5.77
CA ILE A 93 10.05 7.87 4.72
C ILE A 93 10.81 7.89 3.39
N ILE A 94 10.70 6.82 2.61
CA ILE A 94 11.34 6.68 1.31
C ILE A 94 10.25 6.65 0.25
N GLU A 95 10.32 7.56 -0.72
CA GLU A 95 9.43 7.63 -1.87
C GLU A 95 10.23 7.42 -3.16
N LYS A 96 9.63 6.69 -4.12
CA LYS A 96 10.21 6.47 -5.45
C LYS A 96 9.95 7.64 -6.39
N GLY A 97 8.77 8.25 -6.30
CA GLY A 97 8.40 9.44 -7.08
C GLY A 97 9.18 10.68 -6.67
N GLY A 98 9.07 11.73 -7.46
CA GLY A 98 9.77 12.99 -7.22
C GLY A 98 9.29 13.74 -5.98
N ASP A 99 8.07 13.46 -5.52
CA ASP A 99 7.51 14.06 -4.32
C ASP A 99 6.54 13.11 -3.61
N PHE A 100 6.08 13.53 -2.42
CA PHE A 100 5.07 12.84 -1.65
C PHE A 100 3.68 13.04 -2.27
N GLY A 101 2.81 12.04 -2.08
CA GLY A 101 1.43 12.11 -2.54
C GLY A 101 0.88 10.75 -2.97
N GLY A 102 1.73 9.84 -3.41
CA GLY A 102 1.34 8.53 -3.91
C GLY A 102 0.39 8.69 -5.12
N THR A 103 -0.79 8.08 -5.05
CA THR A 103 -1.80 8.16 -6.13
C THR A 103 -2.28 9.59 -6.42
N TRP A 104 -2.03 10.53 -5.52
CA TRP A 104 -2.46 11.94 -5.65
C TRP A 104 -1.35 12.88 -6.12
N TYR A 105 -0.18 12.33 -6.35
CA TYR A 105 0.99 13.03 -6.89
C TYR A 105 0.88 13.32 -8.40
#